data_2bf47cfe537794242099a866604b53af
#
_entry.id   2bf47cfe537794242099a866604b53af
#
_cell.length_a   1.000
_cell.length_b   1.000
_cell.length_c   1.000
_cell.angle_alpha   90.00
_cell.angle_beta   90.00
_cell.angle_gamma   90.00
#
_symmetry.space_group_name_H-M   'P 1'
#
loop_
_entity.id
_entity.type
_entity.pdbx_description
1 polymer ?
#
loop_
_entity_poly.entity_id
_entity_poly.type
_entity_poly.pdbx_seq_one_letter_code
_entity_poly.pdbx_strand_id
1 'polypeptide(L)'
;EVDLFAPGRDIYSTYTGDTYQTGNAIGFAAATTVGVAALMKAYYPELTGTQIRNILLESVTSRKDAEVEKAIVVNGQHTQDLFLFGDLCLSGGIINAYQAVVAADKVSK
;
A
#
# COMPACT_ATOMS: atom_id res chain seq x y z
N GLU A 1 -11.74 5.97 4.01
CA GLU A 1 -11.67 4.68 3.28
C GLU A 1 -10.23 4.39 2.88
N VAL A 2 -9.79 3.13 3.02
CA VAL A 2 -8.46 2.67 2.66
C VAL A 2 -8.54 1.84 1.38
N ASP A 3 -7.73 2.20 0.37
CA ASP A 3 -7.75 1.51 -0.92
C ASP A 3 -6.89 0.25 -0.93
N LEU A 4 -5.66 0.34 -0.40
CA LEU A 4 -4.75 -0.81 -0.28
C LEU A 4 -3.79 -0.59 0.89
N PHE A 5 -3.08 -1.65 1.27
CA PHE A 5 -2.04 -1.56 2.29
C PHE A 5 -0.65 -1.60 1.65
N ALA A 6 0.29 -0.94 2.29
CA ALA A 6 1.70 -0.92 1.91
C ALA A 6 2.55 -0.93 3.18
N PRO A 7 3.85 -1.34 3.07
CA PRO A 7 4.74 -1.35 4.23
C PRO A 7 4.90 0.04 4.85
N GLY A 8 4.69 0.13 6.16
CA GLY A 8 4.82 1.38 6.91
C GLY A 8 5.49 1.18 8.26
N ARG A 9 6.02 -0.01 8.53
CA ARG A 9 6.69 -0.35 9.78
C ARG A 9 8.09 -0.86 9.50
N ASP A 10 9.03 -0.43 10.35
CA ASP A 10 10.45 -0.78 10.25
C ASP A 10 11.03 -0.39 8.87
N ILE A 11 10.65 0.80 8.39
CA ILE A 11 11.08 1.30 7.08
C ILE A 11 12.40 2.06 7.24
N TYR A 12 13.46 1.54 6.63
CA TYR A 12 14.76 2.17 6.58
C TYR A 12 14.77 3.19 5.43
N SER A 13 15.03 4.43 5.72
CA SER A 13 14.97 5.50 4.74
C SER A 13 15.87 6.67 5.11
N THR A 14 15.95 7.63 4.22
CA THR A 14 16.72 8.87 4.43
C THR A 14 16.15 9.67 5.60
N TYR A 15 17.05 10.37 6.28
CA TYR A 15 16.70 11.19 7.44
C TYR A 15 17.52 12.47 7.42
N THR A 16 17.17 13.40 8.30
CA THR A 16 17.84 14.69 8.39
C THR A 16 19.33 14.56 8.69
N GLY A 17 20.14 15.51 8.25
CA GLY A 17 21.56 15.53 8.51
C GLY A 17 22.36 14.51 7.71
N ASP A 18 21.90 14.18 6.50
CA ASP A 18 22.59 13.23 5.61
C ASP A 18 22.76 11.85 6.26
N THR A 19 21.70 11.39 6.93
CA THR A 19 21.68 10.11 7.63
C THR A 19 20.52 9.22 7.16
N TYR A 20 20.46 8.01 7.71
CA TYR A 20 19.39 7.06 7.46
C TYR A 20 18.86 6.56 8.79
N GLN A 21 17.56 6.35 8.87
CA GLN A 21 16.93 5.81 10.07
C GLN A 21 15.77 4.90 9.69
N THR A 22 15.41 4.02 10.63
CA THR A 22 14.22 3.18 10.54
C THR A 22 13.06 3.88 11.23
N GLY A 23 11.91 3.95 10.57
CA GLY A 23 10.75 4.62 11.11
C GLY A 23 9.46 3.84 10.89
N ASN A 24 8.43 4.24 11.64
CA ASN A 24 7.10 3.62 11.60
C ASN A 24 6.06 4.72 11.44
N ALA A 25 5.36 4.75 10.32
CA ALA A 25 4.25 5.68 10.12
C ALA A 25 3.44 5.30 8.87
N ILE A 26 2.19 5.71 8.85
CA ILE A 26 1.33 5.58 7.67
C ILE A 26 1.93 6.35 6.49
N GLY A 27 2.62 7.46 6.75
CA GLY A 27 3.28 8.24 5.71
C GLY A 27 4.32 7.45 4.92
N PHE A 28 5.02 6.51 5.56
CA PHE A 28 5.96 5.63 4.85
C PHE A 28 5.24 4.71 3.87
N ALA A 29 4.07 4.19 4.26
CA ALA A 29 3.25 3.36 3.37
C ALA A 29 2.76 4.16 2.17
N ALA A 30 2.33 5.39 2.38
CA ALA A 30 1.92 6.29 1.31
C ALA A 30 3.08 6.58 0.35
N ALA A 31 4.26 6.86 0.89
CA ALA A 31 5.46 7.13 0.09
C ALA A 31 5.88 5.91 -0.75
N THR A 32 5.79 4.71 -0.19
CA THR A 32 6.05 3.46 -0.91
C THR A 32 5.11 3.32 -2.11
N THR A 33 3.83 3.59 -1.90
CA THR A 33 2.82 3.54 -2.96
C THR A 33 3.11 4.57 -4.05
N VAL A 34 3.48 5.78 -3.67
CA VAL A 34 3.88 6.84 -4.61
C VAL A 34 5.09 6.40 -5.43
N GLY A 35 6.06 5.75 -4.81
CA GLY A 35 7.23 5.23 -5.50
C GLY A 35 6.88 4.22 -6.58
N VAL A 36 5.97 3.30 -6.29
CA VAL A 36 5.48 2.32 -7.28
C VAL A 36 4.74 3.02 -8.42
N ALA A 37 3.87 3.97 -8.10
CA ALA A 37 3.15 4.75 -9.11
C ALA A 37 4.11 5.54 -10.00
N ALA A 38 5.15 6.14 -9.42
CA ALA A 38 6.17 6.88 -10.17
C ALA A 38 6.95 5.96 -11.11
N LEU A 39 7.28 4.75 -10.65
CA LEU A 39 7.94 3.75 -11.49
C LEU A 39 7.09 3.39 -12.70
N MET A 40 5.79 3.15 -12.48
CA MET A 40 4.85 2.88 -13.57
C MET A 40 4.79 4.05 -14.56
N LYS A 41 4.69 5.27 -14.06
CA LYS A 41 4.59 6.48 -14.89
C LYS A 41 5.88 6.73 -15.68
N ALA A 42 7.03 6.40 -15.09
CA ALA A 42 8.32 6.58 -15.75
C ALA A 42 8.48 5.67 -16.97
N TYR A 43 8.06 4.42 -16.86
CA TYR A 43 8.16 3.45 -17.96
C TYR A 43 6.98 3.48 -18.92
N TYR A 44 5.81 3.91 -18.45
CA TYR A 44 4.58 3.96 -19.24
C TYR A 44 3.93 5.33 -19.11
N PRO A 45 4.57 6.38 -19.67
CA PRO A 45 4.12 7.76 -19.45
C PRO A 45 2.74 8.07 -20.01
N GLU A 46 2.23 7.25 -20.92
CA GLU A 46 0.89 7.40 -21.49
C GLU A 46 -0.24 6.99 -20.53
N LEU A 47 0.07 6.27 -19.45
CA LEU A 47 -0.95 5.87 -18.48
C LEU A 47 -1.48 7.09 -17.74
N THR A 48 -2.80 7.15 -17.59
CA THR A 48 -3.46 8.20 -16.80
C THR A 48 -3.36 7.86 -15.30
N GLY A 49 -3.58 8.87 -14.46
CA GLY A 49 -3.63 8.64 -13.01
C GLY A 49 -4.69 7.62 -12.61
N THR A 50 -5.85 7.64 -13.27
CA THR A 50 -6.93 6.68 -13.03
C THR A 50 -6.50 5.26 -13.39
N GLN A 51 -5.81 5.10 -14.53
CA GLN A 51 -5.30 3.79 -14.95
C GLN A 51 -4.26 3.26 -13.96
N ILE A 52 -3.35 4.11 -13.50
CA ILE A 52 -2.33 3.73 -12.50
C ILE A 52 -3.00 3.28 -11.22
N ARG A 53 -3.98 4.04 -10.71
CA ARG A 53 -4.73 3.68 -9.52
C ARG A 53 -5.41 2.32 -9.67
N ASN A 54 -6.10 2.10 -10.77
CA ASN A 54 -6.81 0.84 -11.00
C ASN A 54 -5.86 -0.34 -11.08
N ILE A 55 -4.72 -0.17 -11.74
CA ILE A 55 -3.69 -1.22 -11.83
C ILE A 55 -3.14 -1.54 -10.45
N LEU A 56 -2.85 -0.53 -9.64
CA LEU A 56 -2.35 -0.74 -8.28
C LEU A 56 -3.32 -1.53 -7.43
N LEU A 57 -4.61 -1.22 -7.51
CA LEU A 57 -5.65 -1.92 -6.74
C LEU A 57 -5.88 -3.36 -7.20
N GLU A 58 -5.78 -3.61 -8.50
CA GLU A 58 -6.02 -4.94 -9.07
C GLU A 58 -4.82 -5.88 -8.95
N SER A 59 -3.61 -5.33 -8.84
CA SER A 59 -2.37 -6.11 -8.82
C SER A 59 -1.85 -6.44 -7.42
N VAL A 60 -2.62 -6.15 -6.38
CA VAL A 60 -2.22 -6.41 -4.99
C VAL A 60 -2.00 -7.91 -4.72
N THR A 61 -1.13 -8.20 -3.75
CA THR A 61 -1.05 -9.53 -3.17
C THR A 61 -2.23 -9.67 -2.21
N SER A 62 -3.18 -10.53 -2.56
CA SER A 62 -4.41 -10.68 -1.78
C SER A 62 -4.15 -11.28 -0.41
N ARG A 63 -4.81 -10.72 0.61
CA ARG A 63 -4.80 -11.21 2.00
C ARG A 63 -6.21 -11.17 2.59
N LYS A 64 -7.22 -11.29 1.74
CA LYS A 64 -8.63 -11.08 2.13
C LYS A 64 -9.04 -11.94 3.32
N ASP A 65 -8.55 -13.18 3.39
CA ASP A 65 -8.94 -14.14 4.41
C ASP A 65 -8.00 -14.14 5.62
N ALA A 66 -7.00 -13.26 5.65
CA ALA A 66 -6.10 -13.15 6.80
C ALA A 66 -6.81 -12.45 7.96
N GLU A 67 -6.66 -13.01 9.17
CA GLU A 67 -7.14 -12.36 10.39
C GLU A 67 -6.08 -11.41 10.90
N VAL A 68 -6.50 -10.19 11.25
CA VAL A 68 -5.62 -9.16 11.80
C VAL A 68 -6.22 -8.56 13.05
N GLU A 69 -5.38 -8.19 14.00
CA GLU A 69 -5.80 -7.45 15.19
C GLU A 69 -5.82 -5.97 14.89
N LYS A 70 -6.90 -5.32 15.27
CA LYS A 70 -7.07 -3.88 15.14
C LYS A 70 -7.46 -3.30 16.47
N ALA A 71 -6.77 -2.23 16.88
CA ALA A 71 -7.12 -1.49 18.08
C ALA A 71 -8.47 -0.81 17.91
N ILE A 72 -9.35 -1.03 18.88
CA ILE A 72 -10.66 -0.38 18.94
C ILE A 72 -10.85 0.23 20.32
N VAL A 73 -11.80 1.16 20.40
CA VAL A 73 -12.19 1.78 21.68
C VAL A 73 -13.61 1.33 22.02
N VAL A 74 -13.74 0.66 23.15
CA VAL A 74 -15.05 0.19 23.69
C VAL A 74 -15.22 0.78 25.09
N ASN A 75 -16.29 1.54 25.28
CA ASN A 75 -16.60 2.19 26.55
C ASN A 75 -15.42 3.01 27.09
N GLY A 76 -14.70 3.71 26.22
CA GLY A 76 -13.54 4.53 26.59
C GLY A 76 -12.26 3.76 26.83
N GLN A 77 -12.27 2.44 26.70
CA GLN A 77 -11.09 1.60 26.88
C GLN A 77 -10.54 1.13 25.52
N HIS A 78 -9.22 1.11 25.42
CA HIS A 78 -8.53 0.60 24.24
C HIS A 78 -8.41 -0.91 24.33
N THR A 79 -9.01 -1.62 23.37
CA THR A 79 -8.89 -3.08 23.26
C THR A 79 -8.48 -3.42 21.82
N GLN A 80 -8.22 -4.70 21.58
CA GLN A 80 -7.96 -5.20 20.23
C GLN A 80 -9.01 -6.21 19.87
N ASP A 81 -9.44 -6.19 18.60
CA ASP A 81 -10.38 -7.15 18.07
C ASP A 81 -9.86 -7.70 16.76
N LEU A 82 -10.35 -8.88 16.37
CA LEU A 82 -9.96 -9.55 15.14
C LEU A 82 -10.87 -9.11 14.00
N PHE A 83 -10.23 -8.80 12.87
CA PHE A 83 -10.91 -8.44 11.62
C PHE A 83 -10.33 -9.25 10.48
N LEU A 84 -11.13 -9.55 9.48
CA LEU A 84 -10.60 -10.07 8.22
C LEU A 84 -9.91 -8.93 7.46
N PHE A 85 -8.75 -9.20 6.94
CA PHE A 85 -7.97 -8.20 6.20
C PHE A 85 -8.77 -7.59 5.04
N GLY A 86 -9.58 -8.42 4.37
CA GLY A 86 -10.42 -7.99 3.27
C GLY A 86 -11.47 -6.93 3.63
N ASP A 87 -11.83 -6.83 4.92
CA ASP A 87 -12.79 -5.83 5.40
C ASP A 87 -12.13 -4.49 5.75
N LEU A 88 -10.81 -4.43 5.76
CA LEU A 88 -10.06 -3.24 6.17
C LEU A 88 -9.69 -2.34 5.01
N CYS A 89 -9.68 -2.84 3.79
CA CYS A 89 -9.38 -2.01 2.61
C CYS A 89 -10.13 -2.50 1.37
N LEU A 90 -10.28 -1.59 0.41
CA LEU A 90 -11.04 -1.84 -0.81
C LEU A 90 -10.48 -3.00 -1.64
N SER A 91 -9.16 -3.05 -1.83
CA SER A 91 -8.51 -4.08 -2.65
C SER A 91 -8.38 -5.42 -1.95
N GLY A 92 -8.42 -5.45 -0.62
CA GLY A 92 -8.20 -6.65 0.18
C GLY A 92 -6.77 -7.16 0.12
N GLY A 93 -5.79 -6.30 -0.19
CA GLY A 93 -4.43 -6.76 -0.38
C GLY A 93 -3.35 -5.72 -0.09
N ILE A 94 -2.11 -6.17 -0.28
CA ILE A 94 -0.90 -5.39 -0.07
C ILE A 94 -0.30 -5.05 -1.44
N ILE A 95 0.22 -3.84 -1.59
CA ILE A 95 0.84 -3.37 -2.83
C ILE A 95 1.89 -4.36 -3.34
N ASN A 96 1.89 -4.60 -4.66
CA ASN A 96 2.84 -5.49 -5.32
C ASN A 96 3.40 -4.80 -6.56
N ALA A 97 4.60 -4.25 -6.42
CA ALA A 97 5.26 -3.47 -7.47
C ALA A 97 5.49 -4.30 -8.75
N TYR A 98 5.95 -5.53 -8.58
CA TYR A 98 6.21 -6.40 -9.73
C TYR A 98 4.93 -6.65 -10.55
N GLN A 99 3.86 -7.06 -9.89
CA GLN A 99 2.58 -7.31 -10.57
C GLN A 99 2.00 -6.04 -11.16
N ALA A 100 2.19 -4.90 -10.50
CA ALA A 100 1.74 -3.61 -11.02
C ALA A 100 2.45 -3.27 -12.33
N VAL A 101 3.76 -3.46 -12.40
CA VAL A 101 4.54 -3.20 -13.62
C VAL A 101 4.15 -4.18 -14.74
N VAL A 102 3.95 -5.45 -14.42
CA VAL A 102 3.49 -6.45 -15.41
C VAL A 102 2.12 -6.06 -15.97
N ALA A 103 1.20 -5.64 -15.11
CA ALA A 103 -0.13 -5.20 -15.52
C ALA A 103 -0.08 -3.91 -16.36
N ALA A 104 0.80 -2.98 -15.98
CA ALA A 104 1.01 -1.75 -16.75
C ALA A 104 1.52 -2.02 -18.15
N ASP A 105 2.44 -2.98 -18.30
CA ASP A 105 2.96 -3.39 -19.60
C ASP A 105 1.84 -3.92 -20.50
N LYS A 106 0.95 -4.72 -19.96
CA LYS A 106 -0.19 -5.27 -20.70
C LYS A 106 -1.18 -4.18 -21.16
N VAL A 107 -1.46 -3.22 -20.28
CA VAL A 107 -2.40 -2.13 -20.59
C VAL A 107 -1.80 -1.18 -21.63
N SER A 108 -0.49 -0.98 -21.59
CA SER A 108 0.22 -0.04 -22.46
C SER A 108 0.44 -0.60 -23.89
N LYS A 109 0.25 -1.88 -24.10
CA LYS A 109 0.44 -2.50 -25.41
C LYS A 109 -0.81 -2.48 -26.30
#